data_2c88d1d075db7d8b0590fb8d34cbaf61
#
_entry.id   2c88d1d075db7d8b0590fb8d34cbaf61
#
_cell.length_a   1.000
_cell.length_b   1.000
_cell.length_c   1.000
_cell.angle_alpha   90.00
_cell.angle_beta   90.00
_cell.angle_gamma   90.00
#
_symmetry.space_group_name_H-M   'P 1'
#
loop_
_entity.id
_entity.type
_entity.pdbx_description
1 polymer ?
#
loop_
_entity_poly.entity_id
_entity_poly.type
_entity_poly.pdbx_seq_one_letter_code
_entity_poly.pdbx_strand_id
1 'polypeptide(L)'
;MSPVYFVGAGPGDPDLITVRGMELVTRADLLIYTGSLVNPELVNRSGARIKLDSWGKTLEEIVPLMVEHAQQGALVVRLHSGDPSLYGAIVEQMQRLGDEGVTCEVIPGVS
;
A
#
# COMPACT_ATOMS: atom_id res chain seq x y z
N MET A 1 14.72 -9.27 4.17
CA MET A 1 13.37 -9.06 3.58
C MET A 1 12.58 -8.10 4.44
N SER A 2 11.92 -7.14 3.83
CA SER A 2 11.06 -6.19 4.54
C SER A 2 9.60 -6.60 4.42
N PRO A 3 8.75 -6.28 5.40
CA PRO A 3 7.31 -6.51 5.26
C PRO A 3 6.70 -5.57 4.23
N VAL A 4 5.53 -5.95 3.71
CA VAL A 4 4.68 -5.07 2.94
C VAL A 4 3.73 -4.38 3.92
N TYR A 5 3.67 -3.06 3.87
CA TYR A 5 2.81 -2.27 4.76
C TYR A 5 1.53 -1.87 4.02
N PHE A 6 0.40 -2.29 4.57
CA PHE A 6 -0.91 -1.89 4.06
C PHE A 6 -1.37 -0.69 4.88
N VAL A 7 -1.33 0.48 4.26
CA VAL A 7 -1.57 1.76 4.93
C VAL A 7 -2.93 2.31 4.53
N GLY A 8 -3.79 2.57 5.52
CA GLY A 8 -5.06 3.23 5.31
C GLY A 8 -4.88 4.73 5.14
N ALA A 9 -5.42 5.28 4.06
CA ALA A 9 -5.28 6.69 3.74
C ALA A 9 -6.24 7.58 4.55
N GLY A 10 -7.30 7.01 5.12
CA GLY A 10 -8.34 7.78 5.78
C GLY A 10 -9.35 8.36 4.80
N PRO A 11 -10.26 9.22 5.29
CA PRO A 11 -11.41 9.68 4.51
C PRO A 11 -11.13 10.93 3.65
N GLY A 12 -10.23 10.85 2.73
CA GLY A 12 -10.05 11.87 1.70
C GLY A 12 -9.07 13.00 2.01
N ASP A 13 -9.14 13.61 3.20
CA ASP A 13 -8.20 14.68 3.56
C ASP A 13 -6.81 14.08 3.80
N PRO A 14 -5.75 14.54 3.08
CA PRO A 14 -4.42 13.97 3.25
C PRO A 14 -3.84 14.15 4.66
N ASP A 15 -4.31 15.12 5.42
CA ASP A 15 -3.85 15.33 6.79
C ASP A 15 -4.51 14.38 7.80
N LEU A 16 -5.50 13.60 7.36
CA LEU A 16 -6.17 12.62 8.22
C LEU A 16 -5.49 11.24 8.24
N ILE A 17 -4.41 11.07 7.50
CA ILE A 17 -3.60 9.86 7.62
C ILE A 17 -2.87 9.86 8.97
N THR A 18 -2.62 8.68 9.53
CA THR A 18 -1.87 8.60 10.78
C THR A 18 -0.41 9.03 10.58
N VAL A 19 0.25 9.44 11.67
CA VAL A 19 1.67 9.80 11.62
C VAL A 19 2.50 8.61 11.10
N ARG A 20 2.23 7.43 11.61
CA ARG A 20 2.93 6.20 11.17
C ARG A 20 2.72 5.95 9.68
N GLY A 21 1.47 6.09 9.21
CA GLY A 21 1.15 5.91 7.80
C GLY A 21 1.89 6.91 6.91
N MET A 22 1.93 8.17 7.32
CA MET A 22 2.63 9.22 6.57
C MET A 22 4.13 8.96 6.49
N GLU A 23 4.74 8.50 7.57
CA GLU A 23 6.17 8.14 7.56
C GLU A 23 6.45 7.06 6.52
N LEU A 24 5.62 6.01 6.50
CA LEU A 24 5.80 4.91 5.56
C LEU A 24 5.59 5.37 4.12
N VAL A 25 4.56 6.16 3.86
CA VAL A 25 4.30 6.70 2.52
C VAL A 25 5.48 7.55 2.04
N THR A 26 5.99 8.40 2.91
CA THR A 26 7.11 9.30 2.56
C THR A 26 8.38 8.50 2.24
N ARG A 27 8.64 7.45 2.98
CA ARG A 27 9.88 6.65 2.88
C ARG A 27 9.78 5.49 1.89
N ALA A 28 8.62 5.19 1.37
CA ALA A 28 8.43 4.04 0.49
C ALA A 28 9.40 4.05 -0.69
N ASP A 29 9.85 2.89 -1.09
CA ASP A 29 10.59 2.67 -2.33
C ASP A 29 9.64 2.31 -3.46
N LEU A 30 8.63 1.50 -3.16
CA LEU A 30 7.53 1.17 -4.05
C LEU A 30 6.23 1.57 -3.37
N LEU A 31 5.47 2.44 -4.00
CA LEU A 31 4.15 2.85 -3.53
C LEU A 31 3.09 2.38 -4.53
N ILE A 32 2.18 1.54 -4.07
CA ILE A 32 1.03 1.11 -4.86
C ILE A 32 -0.22 1.71 -4.22
N TYR A 33 -1.02 2.41 -5.01
CA TYR A 33 -2.21 3.10 -4.52
C TYR A 33 -3.43 2.76 -5.38
N THR A 34 -4.61 2.97 -4.84
CA THR A 34 -5.87 2.61 -5.51
C THR A 34 -6.49 3.83 -6.17
N GLY A 35 -5.92 4.25 -7.30
CA GLY A 35 -6.50 5.25 -8.20
C GLY A 35 -7.06 6.48 -7.50
N SER A 36 -8.25 6.90 -7.94
CA SER A 36 -8.92 8.09 -7.41
C SER A 36 -9.50 7.92 -6.01
N LEU A 37 -9.47 6.71 -5.45
CA LEU A 37 -9.91 6.46 -4.07
C LEU A 37 -8.93 6.98 -3.03
N VAL A 38 -7.73 7.34 -3.45
CA VAL A 38 -6.70 7.91 -2.59
C VAL A 38 -6.41 9.32 -3.06
N ASN A 39 -6.30 10.27 -2.12
CA ASN A 39 -5.99 11.65 -2.47
C ASN A 39 -4.63 11.72 -3.17
N PRO A 40 -4.56 12.32 -4.37
CA PRO A 40 -3.30 12.40 -5.11
C PRO A 40 -2.18 13.14 -4.37
N GLU A 41 -2.53 14.02 -3.43
CA GLU A 41 -1.53 14.71 -2.64
C GLU A 41 -0.72 13.77 -1.76
N LEU A 42 -1.33 12.69 -1.25
CA LEU A 42 -0.60 11.66 -0.51
C LEU A 42 0.43 10.98 -1.40
N VAL A 43 0.04 10.66 -2.62
CA VAL A 43 0.95 10.05 -3.59
C VAL A 43 2.11 10.98 -3.90
N ASN A 44 1.82 12.28 -4.05
CA ASN A 44 2.84 13.28 -4.35
C ASN A 44 3.82 13.49 -3.21
N ARG A 45 3.41 13.26 -1.97
CA ARG A 45 4.29 13.37 -0.79
C ARG A 45 5.29 12.22 -0.68
N SER A 46 5.03 11.12 -1.35
CA SER A 46 5.94 9.97 -1.33
C SER A 46 7.20 10.23 -2.13
N GLY A 47 8.34 9.82 -1.60
CA GLY A 47 9.61 9.79 -2.32
C GLY A 47 9.85 8.49 -3.08
N ALA A 48 8.84 7.66 -3.25
CA ALA A 48 8.99 6.36 -3.89
C ALA A 48 9.52 6.49 -5.32
N ARG A 49 10.46 5.62 -5.66
CA ARG A 49 11.02 5.54 -7.01
C ARG A 49 10.00 5.02 -8.01
N ILE A 50 9.12 4.13 -7.55
CA ILE A 50 8.04 3.58 -8.35
C ILE A 50 6.72 3.86 -7.63
N LYS A 51 5.82 4.55 -8.33
CA LYS A 51 4.46 4.83 -7.87
C LYS A 51 3.51 4.21 -8.87
N LEU A 52 2.77 3.19 -8.44
CA LEU A 52 1.89 2.43 -9.31
C LEU A 52 0.44 2.58 -8.89
N ASP A 53 -0.39 3.02 -9.83
CA ASP A 53 -1.85 3.01 -9.67
C ASP A 53 -2.35 1.59 -9.93
N SER A 54 -3.00 1.00 -8.93
CA SER A 54 -3.50 -0.38 -9.06
C SER A 54 -4.85 -0.48 -9.75
N TRP A 55 -5.47 0.64 -10.11
CA TRP A 55 -6.75 0.62 -10.80
C TRP A 55 -6.64 -0.13 -12.12
N GLY A 56 -7.51 -1.14 -12.30
CA GLY A 56 -7.47 -1.95 -13.51
C GLY A 56 -6.41 -3.03 -13.54
N LYS A 57 -5.61 -3.17 -12.48
CA LYS A 57 -4.60 -4.21 -12.39
C LYS A 57 -5.14 -5.42 -11.61
N THR A 58 -4.67 -6.60 -12.00
CA THR A 58 -5.03 -7.86 -11.34
C THR A 58 -4.07 -8.16 -10.20
N LEU A 59 -4.48 -9.09 -9.32
CA LEU A 59 -3.59 -9.60 -8.28
C LEU A 59 -2.35 -10.25 -8.86
N GLU A 60 -2.51 -10.92 -9.99
CA GLU A 60 -1.41 -11.59 -10.69
C GLU A 60 -0.36 -10.59 -11.20
N GLU A 61 -0.74 -9.33 -11.39
CA GLU A 61 0.18 -8.26 -11.78
C GLU A 61 0.81 -7.57 -10.58
N ILE A 62 0.06 -7.37 -9.50
CA ILE A 62 0.48 -6.59 -8.35
C ILE A 62 1.29 -7.40 -7.36
N VAL A 63 0.84 -8.61 -7.03
CA VAL A 63 1.48 -9.42 -5.97
C VAL A 63 2.92 -9.77 -6.30
N PRO A 64 3.25 -10.24 -7.52
CA PRO A 64 4.66 -10.53 -7.83
C PRO A 64 5.56 -9.31 -7.72
N LEU A 65 5.07 -8.13 -8.07
CA LEU A 65 5.83 -6.89 -7.96
C LEU A 65 6.15 -6.56 -6.50
N MET A 66 5.18 -6.72 -5.62
CA MET A 66 5.38 -6.50 -4.19
C MET A 66 6.35 -7.53 -3.60
N VAL A 67 6.20 -8.80 -3.99
CA VAL A 67 7.09 -9.88 -3.53
C VAL A 67 8.53 -9.59 -3.93
N GLU A 68 8.76 -9.26 -5.19
CA GLU A 68 10.10 -8.99 -5.71
C GLU A 68 10.77 -7.87 -4.93
N HIS A 69 10.09 -6.75 -4.74
CA HIS A 69 10.67 -5.60 -4.03
C HIS A 69 10.88 -5.89 -2.55
N ALA A 70 9.93 -6.56 -1.90
CA ALA A 70 10.07 -6.92 -0.49
C ALA A 70 11.24 -7.86 -0.25
N GLN A 71 11.44 -8.82 -1.14
CA GLN A 71 12.57 -9.76 -1.05
C GLN A 71 13.92 -9.08 -1.24
N GLN A 72 13.95 -7.98 -1.98
CA GLN A 72 15.16 -7.17 -2.15
C GLN A 72 15.41 -6.22 -0.97
N GLY A 73 14.54 -6.22 0.03
CA GLY A 73 14.68 -5.35 1.18
C GLY A 73 14.12 -3.94 0.99
N ALA A 74 13.45 -3.68 -0.13
CA ALA A 74 12.80 -2.40 -0.39
C ALA A 74 11.59 -2.21 0.51
N LEU A 75 11.30 -0.96 0.86
CA LEU A 75 10.10 -0.61 1.61
C LEU A 75 8.91 -0.52 0.65
N VAL A 76 7.99 -1.48 0.78
CA VAL A 76 6.80 -1.56 -0.06
C VAL A 76 5.59 -1.08 0.74
N VAL A 77 4.89 -0.09 0.21
CA VAL A 77 3.68 0.47 0.83
C VAL A 77 2.50 0.31 -0.13
N ARG A 78 1.46 -0.36 0.35
CA ARG A 78 0.18 -0.49 -0.33
C ARG A 78 -0.79 0.49 0.31
N LEU A 79 -0.94 1.65 -0.31
CA LEU A 79 -1.81 2.71 0.19
C LEU A 79 -3.23 2.49 -0.33
N HIS A 80 -4.20 2.35 0.57
CA HIS A 80 -5.58 2.07 0.22
C HIS A 80 -6.53 3.03 0.92
N SER A 81 -7.73 3.17 0.36
CA SER A 81 -8.79 3.96 1.01
C SER A 81 -9.36 3.18 2.18
N GLY A 82 -10.09 3.87 3.06
CA GLY A 82 -10.78 3.23 4.17
C GLY A 82 -12.12 2.58 3.80
N ASP A 83 -12.41 2.45 2.51
CA ASP A 83 -13.69 1.88 2.05
C ASP A 83 -13.76 0.40 2.42
N PRO A 84 -14.77 0.00 3.24
CA PRO A 84 -14.92 -1.41 3.63
C PRO A 84 -15.07 -2.38 2.46
N SER A 85 -15.55 -1.93 1.31
CA SER A 85 -15.71 -2.79 0.13
C SER A 85 -14.37 -3.31 -0.40
N LEU A 86 -13.26 -2.70 -0.02
CA LEU A 86 -11.93 -3.10 -0.47
C LEU A 86 -11.26 -4.11 0.46
N TYR A 87 -11.84 -4.39 1.63
CA TYR A 87 -11.20 -5.29 2.60
C TYR A 87 -10.96 -6.70 2.05
N GLY A 88 -11.90 -7.23 1.28
CA GLY A 88 -11.73 -8.55 0.68
C GLY A 88 -10.50 -8.63 -0.22
N ALA A 89 -10.31 -7.61 -1.05
CA ALA A 89 -9.16 -7.55 -1.95
C ALA A 89 -7.85 -7.43 -1.18
N ILE A 90 -7.84 -6.65 -0.09
CA ILE A 90 -6.66 -6.48 0.76
C ILE A 90 -6.28 -7.80 1.43
N VAL A 91 -7.27 -8.49 2.00
CA VAL A 91 -7.05 -9.78 2.67
C VAL A 91 -6.49 -10.80 1.67
N GLU A 92 -7.03 -10.85 0.46
CA GLU A 92 -6.55 -11.75 -0.57
C GLU A 92 -5.10 -11.44 -0.96
N GLN A 93 -4.75 -10.17 -1.08
CA GLN A 93 -3.35 -9.77 -1.34
C GLN A 93 -2.43 -10.23 -0.22
N MET A 94 -2.83 -10.02 1.04
CA MET A 94 -2.04 -10.46 2.19
C MET A 94 -1.85 -11.96 2.22
N GLN A 95 -2.89 -12.73 1.89
CA GLN A 95 -2.79 -14.19 1.83
C GLN A 95 -1.80 -14.64 0.76
N ARG A 96 -1.85 -14.04 -0.41
CA ARG A 96 -0.92 -14.38 -1.50
C ARG A 96 0.53 -14.01 -1.16
N LEU A 97 0.72 -12.87 -0.51
CA LEU A 97 2.05 -12.46 -0.04
C LEU A 97 2.58 -13.45 1.00
N GLY A 98 1.72 -13.88 1.92
CA GLY A 98 2.09 -14.87 2.93
C GLY A 98 2.48 -16.21 2.31
N ASP A 99 1.80 -16.63 1.25
CA ASP A 99 2.14 -17.86 0.50
C ASP A 99 3.55 -17.78 -0.11
N GLU A 100 4.01 -16.59 -0.42
CA GLU A 100 5.35 -16.34 -0.94
C GLU A 100 6.38 -16.05 0.15
N GLY A 101 5.99 -16.20 1.42
CA GLY A 101 6.88 -15.97 2.56
C GLY A 101 7.10 -14.49 2.90
N VAL A 102 6.29 -13.60 2.37
CA VAL A 102 6.37 -12.16 2.64
C VAL A 102 5.41 -11.80 3.77
N THR A 103 5.94 -11.15 4.80
CA THR A 103 5.11 -10.69 5.92
C THR A 103 4.39 -9.39 5.57
N CYS A 104 3.25 -9.17 6.20
CA CYS A 104 2.46 -7.96 6.01
C CYS A 104 2.19 -7.29 7.36
N GLU A 105 2.15 -5.97 7.37
CA GLU A 105 1.70 -5.19 8.51
C GLU A 105 0.58 -4.26 8.06
N VAL A 106 -0.43 -4.11 8.88
CA VAL A 106 -1.56 -3.21 8.60
C VAL A 106 -1.43 -1.98 9.47
N ILE A 107 -1.44 -0.83 8.84
CA ILE A 107 -1.45 0.46 9.52
C ILE A 107 -2.83 1.06 9.26
N PRO A 108 -3.74 1.00 10.23
CA PRO A 108 -5.10 1.46 10.01
C PRO A 108 -5.17 2.96 9.78
N GLY A 109 -6.12 3.36 8.96
CA GLY A 109 -6.43 4.77 8.77
C GLY A 109 -7.39 5.28 9.84
N VAL A 110 -7.64 6.57 9.82
CA VAL A 110 -8.67 7.21 10.65
C VAL A 110 -10.03 6.84 10.09
N SER A 111 -10.94 6.43 10.96
CA SER A 111 -12.32 6.08 10.57
C SER A 111 -13.27 7.26 10.74
#